data_b63a7992cac33814ce03c75fdb134409
#
_entry.id   b63a7992cac33814ce03c75fdb134409
#
_cell.length_a   1.000
_cell.length_b   1.000
_cell.length_c   1.000
_cell.angle_alpha   90.00
_cell.angle_beta   90.00
_cell.angle_gamma   90.00
#
_symmetry.space_group_name_H-M   'P 1'
#
loop_
_entity.id
_entity.type
_entity.pdbx_description
1 polymer ?
#
loop_
_entity_poly.entity_id
_entity_poly.type
_entity_poly.pdbx_seq_one_letter_code
_entity_poly.pdbx_strand_id
1 'polypeptide(L)'
;MNKLFVIHYYPIDYFPPVMNLIDSLGEKVEIRVSTLQKSNSLDAYGNKKAKIYRRFKENKKRSSLFVLVQYIFFSLFTLYQLIRYKPDAVLYYESISAFPAYLYKRFVGRKVKLCIHYHEYMTPAEYCRTGMRLSKLNHSLETSYLYHVATWVSQTNQYRKELFMNDEPQLSEGVCRILPNYPPASWFRKRKLHANEIEKCVYVGSLSLTDTYVLEFCQWIAKQQGKVQFDIYSF
;
A
#
# COMPACT_ATOMS: atom_id res chain seq x y z
N MET A 1 -3.50 8.19 -24.83
CA MET A 1 -2.77 8.14 -23.53
C MET A 1 -3.44 7.09 -22.67
N ASN A 2 -2.69 6.15 -22.11
CA ASN A 2 -3.25 5.11 -21.26
C ASN A 2 -3.80 5.73 -19.96
N LYS A 3 -4.92 5.20 -19.46
CA LYS A 3 -5.62 5.69 -18.27
C LYS A 3 -5.49 4.70 -17.14
N LEU A 4 -4.91 5.11 -16.02
CA LEU A 4 -4.78 4.30 -14.81
C LEU A 4 -5.68 4.86 -13.71
N PHE A 5 -6.45 4.00 -13.06
CA PHE A 5 -7.17 4.34 -11.84
C PHE A 5 -6.56 3.58 -10.65
N VAL A 6 -6.10 4.32 -9.65
CA VAL A 6 -5.51 3.77 -8.43
C VAL A 6 -6.52 3.85 -7.29
N ILE A 7 -6.70 2.75 -6.57
CA ILE A 7 -7.58 2.67 -5.40
C ILE A 7 -6.72 2.33 -4.18
N HIS A 8 -6.73 3.21 -3.19
CA HIS A 8 -6.06 3.00 -1.93
C HIS A 8 -6.95 3.50 -0.79
N TYR A 9 -7.56 2.60 -0.03
CA TYR A 9 -8.54 2.98 1.00
C TYR A 9 -7.94 3.89 2.06
N TYR A 10 -6.73 3.59 2.56
CA TYR A 10 -6.06 4.47 3.51
C TYR A 10 -5.48 5.72 2.84
N PRO A 11 -5.22 6.81 3.58
CA PRO A 11 -4.56 7.99 3.01
C PRO A 11 -3.21 7.65 2.40
N ILE A 12 -3.05 7.90 1.08
CA ILE A 12 -1.79 7.61 0.37
C ILE A 12 -0.60 8.40 0.94
N ASP A 13 -0.88 9.45 1.68
CA ASP A 13 0.10 10.31 2.35
C ASP A 13 0.96 9.56 3.39
N TYR A 14 0.53 8.36 3.82
CA TYR A 14 1.29 7.45 4.68
C TYR A 14 2.08 6.39 3.90
N PHE A 15 1.94 6.36 2.57
CA PHE A 15 2.49 5.30 1.74
C PHE A 15 3.43 5.85 0.64
N PRO A 16 4.69 6.18 0.98
CA PRO A 16 5.68 6.66 0.01
C PRO A 16 5.77 5.82 -1.27
N PRO A 17 5.67 4.47 -1.24
CA PRO A 17 5.71 3.68 -2.47
C PRO A 17 4.59 4.01 -3.46
N VAL A 18 3.38 4.32 -2.96
CA VAL A 18 2.25 4.73 -3.82
C VAL A 18 2.52 6.09 -4.46
N MET A 19 3.03 7.05 -3.66
CA MET A 19 3.40 8.38 -4.16
C MET A 19 4.49 8.30 -5.22
N ASN A 20 5.54 7.49 -4.98
CA ASN A 20 6.63 7.26 -5.92
C ASN A 20 6.15 6.62 -7.24
N LEU A 21 5.19 5.69 -7.15
CA LEU A 21 4.58 5.10 -8.34
C LEU A 21 3.83 6.15 -9.16
N ILE A 22 3.03 7.00 -8.50
CA ILE A 22 2.29 8.09 -9.15
C ILE A 22 3.26 9.09 -9.81
N ASP A 23 4.32 9.47 -9.12
CA ASP A 23 5.34 10.39 -9.63
C ASP A 23 6.06 9.81 -10.86
N SER A 24 6.40 8.52 -10.81
CA SER A 24 7.13 7.84 -11.89
C SER A 24 6.28 7.61 -13.14
N LEU A 25 4.98 7.34 -12.97
CA LEU A 25 4.08 7.04 -14.09
C LEU A 25 3.35 8.26 -14.64
N GLY A 26 3.19 9.33 -13.85
CA GLY A 26 2.36 10.49 -14.19
C GLY A 26 2.81 11.25 -15.45
N GLU A 27 4.03 11.00 -15.96
CA GLU A 27 4.49 11.54 -17.25
C GLU A 27 4.00 10.74 -18.46
N LYS A 28 3.72 9.46 -18.26
CA LYS A 28 3.42 8.49 -19.34
C LYS A 28 1.95 8.09 -19.38
N VAL A 29 1.24 8.25 -18.24
CA VAL A 29 -0.11 7.74 -18.04
C VAL A 29 -0.96 8.80 -17.35
N GLU A 30 -2.21 8.98 -17.80
CA GLU A 30 -3.19 9.79 -17.04
C GLU A 30 -3.62 9.01 -15.81
N ILE A 31 -3.38 9.58 -14.61
CA ILE A 31 -3.65 8.89 -13.35
C ILE A 31 -4.79 9.56 -12.58
N ARG A 32 -5.73 8.75 -12.11
CA ARG A 32 -6.71 9.15 -11.09
C ARG A 32 -6.59 8.25 -9.87
N VAL A 33 -6.71 8.85 -8.70
CA VAL A 33 -6.53 8.14 -7.42
C VAL A 33 -7.76 8.37 -6.55
N SER A 34 -8.29 7.32 -5.94
CA SER A 34 -9.30 7.39 -4.89
C SER A 34 -8.68 6.94 -3.57
N THR A 35 -8.72 7.81 -2.55
CA THR A 35 -8.11 7.58 -1.25
C THR A 35 -8.86 8.32 -0.15
N LEU A 36 -8.68 7.94 1.11
CA LEU A 36 -9.12 8.77 2.23
C LEU A 36 -8.21 10.00 2.39
N GLN A 37 -8.74 11.02 3.04
CA GLN A 37 -7.99 12.20 3.45
C GLN A 37 -7.32 11.95 4.81
N LYS A 38 -6.05 12.29 4.92
CA LYS A 38 -5.31 12.32 6.19
C LYS A 38 -5.99 13.24 7.21
N SER A 39 -5.96 12.88 8.49
CA SER A 39 -6.59 13.68 9.57
C SER A 39 -6.03 15.09 9.66
N ASN A 40 -4.72 15.25 9.52
CA ASN A 40 -4.03 16.55 9.45
C ASN A 40 -3.66 16.83 7.99
N SER A 41 -4.37 17.77 7.38
CA SER A 41 -4.29 18.02 5.92
C SER A 41 -3.20 19.01 5.50
N LEU A 42 -2.38 19.55 6.43
CA LEU A 42 -1.41 20.60 6.10
C LEU A 42 -0.35 20.17 5.08
N ASP A 43 0.00 18.87 5.03
CA ASP A 43 1.04 18.30 4.15
C ASP A 43 0.50 17.18 3.26
N ALA A 44 -0.67 17.41 2.64
CA ALA A 44 -1.23 16.40 1.76
C ALA A 44 -0.42 16.28 0.46
N TYR A 45 0.00 15.05 0.12
CA TYR A 45 0.67 14.78 -1.14
C TYR A 45 -0.17 15.27 -2.33
N GLY A 46 0.44 16.01 -3.21
CA GLY A 46 -0.15 16.51 -4.45
C GLY A 46 0.75 16.24 -5.64
N ASN A 47 0.16 15.86 -6.76
CA ASN A 47 0.87 15.72 -8.03
C ASN A 47 0.07 16.41 -9.12
N LYS A 48 0.71 17.33 -9.88
CA LYS A 48 0.06 18.08 -10.97
C LYS A 48 -0.42 17.18 -12.12
N LYS A 49 0.14 15.97 -12.24
CA LYS A 49 -0.13 15.02 -13.32
C LYS A 49 -1.13 13.94 -12.91
N ALA A 50 -1.57 13.93 -11.65
CA ALA A 50 -2.55 12.97 -11.14
C ALA A 50 -3.72 13.67 -10.47
N LYS A 51 -4.94 13.20 -10.74
CA LYS A 51 -6.15 13.70 -10.06
C LYS A 51 -6.45 12.84 -8.85
N ILE A 52 -6.28 13.38 -7.64
CA ILE A 52 -6.46 12.67 -6.39
C ILE A 52 -7.79 13.07 -5.74
N TYR A 53 -8.66 12.08 -5.52
CA TYR A 53 -9.96 12.25 -4.87
C TYR A 53 -9.87 11.85 -3.39
N ARG A 54 -9.93 12.82 -2.48
CA ARG A 54 -9.93 12.67 -1.02
C ARG A 54 -11.27 13.11 -0.44
N ARG A 55 -12.31 12.30 -0.62
CA ARG A 55 -13.66 12.73 -0.23
C ARG A 55 -13.99 12.50 1.24
N PHE A 56 -13.39 11.49 1.87
CA PHE A 56 -13.70 11.10 3.24
C PHE A 56 -12.45 11.20 4.10
N LYS A 57 -12.61 11.76 5.31
CA LYS A 57 -11.51 11.94 6.24
C LYS A 57 -11.28 10.67 7.07
N GLU A 58 -10.02 10.26 7.20
CA GLU A 58 -9.65 9.20 8.13
C GLU A 58 -10.08 9.57 9.55
N ASN A 59 -10.60 8.60 10.30
CA ASN A 59 -10.91 8.79 11.72
C ASN A 59 -10.68 7.52 12.51
N LYS A 60 -9.65 7.55 13.36
CA LYS A 60 -9.20 6.41 14.17
C LYS A 60 -10.10 6.09 15.38
N LYS A 61 -11.02 6.99 15.78
CA LYS A 61 -11.80 6.89 17.02
C LYS A 61 -13.29 6.62 16.80
N ARG A 62 -13.71 6.12 15.64
CA ARG A 62 -15.13 5.94 15.33
C ARG A 62 -15.64 4.52 15.62
N SER A 63 -16.95 4.42 15.86
CA SER A 63 -17.63 3.13 16.01
C SER A 63 -17.52 2.28 14.75
N SER A 64 -17.57 0.97 14.88
CA SER A 64 -17.51 0.03 13.78
C SER A 64 -18.58 0.28 12.70
N LEU A 65 -19.78 0.69 13.11
CA LEU A 65 -20.87 1.03 12.21
C LEU A 65 -20.52 2.24 11.32
N PHE A 66 -19.94 3.27 11.93
CA PHE A 66 -19.53 4.45 11.17
C PHE A 66 -18.42 4.12 10.15
N VAL A 67 -17.46 3.29 10.54
CA VAL A 67 -16.39 2.82 9.63
C VAL A 67 -17.00 2.05 8.45
N LEU A 68 -17.97 1.18 8.69
CA LEU A 68 -18.69 0.44 7.65
C LEU A 68 -19.44 1.39 6.70
N VAL A 69 -20.18 2.35 7.23
CA VAL A 69 -20.92 3.33 6.43
C VAL A 69 -19.96 4.16 5.58
N GLN A 70 -18.87 4.66 6.16
CA GLN A 70 -17.83 5.39 5.43
C GLN A 70 -17.22 4.53 4.32
N TYR A 71 -16.94 3.25 4.60
CA TYR A 71 -16.40 2.31 3.63
C TYR A 71 -17.34 2.10 2.44
N ILE A 72 -18.64 1.94 2.70
CA ILE A 72 -19.65 1.82 1.65
C ILE A 72 -19.69 3.07 0.78
N PHE A 73 -19.76 4.26 1.37
CA PHE A 73 -19.77 5.52 0.63
C PHE A 73 -18.47 5.74 -0.16
N PHE A 74 -17.31 5.41 0.41
CA PHE A 74 -16.05 5.43 -0.31
C PHE A 74 -16.08 4.52 -1.54
N SER A 75 -16.60 3.30 -1.37
CA SER A 75 -16.67 2.31 -2.43
C SER A 75 -17.62 2.73 -3.55
N LEU A 76 -18.79 3.24 -3.21
CA LEU A 76 -19.76 3.76 -4.19
C LEU A 76 -19.23 4.98 -4.95
N PHE A 77 -18.58 5.91 -4.24
CA PHE A 77 -17.95 7.06 -4.87
C PHE A 77 -16.80 6.63 -5.81
N THR A 78 -15.96 5.69 -5.37
CA THR A 78 -14.88 5.16 -6.19
C THR A 78 -15.41 4.45 -7.43
N LEU A 79 -16.48 3.64 -7.30
CA LEU A 79 -17.15 3.00 -8.42
C LEU A 79 -17.71 4.03 -9.41
N TYR A 80 -18.36 5.08 -8.92
CA TYR A 80 -18.84 6.17 -9.76
C TYR A 80 -17.70 6.83 -10.56
N GLN A 81 -16.55 7.08 -9.92
CA GLN A 81 -15.38 7.64 -10.60
C GLN A 81 -14.82 6.68 -11.66
N LEU A 82 -14.77 5.39 -11.38
CA LEU A 82 -14.35 4.35 -12.33
C LEU A 82 -15.25 4.33 -13.57
N ILE A 83 -16.57 4.36 -13.38
CA ILE A 83 -17.56 4.37 -14.46
C ILE A 83 -17.41 5.62 -15.35
N ARG A 84 -17.22 6.78 -14.73
CA ARG A 84 -17.02 8.05 -15.47
C ARG A 84 -15.70 8.12 -16.21
N TYR A 85 -14.65 7.62 -15.59
CA TYR A 85 -13.29 7.72 -16.13
C TYR A 85 -13.00 6.71 -17.22
N LYS A 86 -13.57 5.50 -17.11
CA LYS A 86 -13.35 4.37 -18.02
C LYS A 86 -11.84 4.09 -18.18
N PRO A 87 -11.14 3.67 -17.13
CA PRO A 87 -9.70 3.42 -17.18
C PRO A 87 -9.39 2.21 -18.07
N ASP A 88 -8.16 2.19 -18.62
CA ASP A 88 -7.59 1.03 -19.31
C ASP A 88 -7.05 0.00 -18.30
N ALA A 89 -6.61 0.49 -17.13
CA ALA A 89 -6.14 -0.33 -16.02
C ALA A 89 -6.63 0.20 -14.67
N VAL A 90 -6.93 -0.72 -13.76
CA VAL A 90 -7.23 -0.45 -12.35
C VAL A 90 -6.14 -1.11 -11.52
N LEU A 91 -5.49 -0.35 -10.65
CA LEU A 91 -4.58 -0.84 -9.62
C LEU A 91 -5.20 -0.58 -8.26
N TYR A 92 -5.35 -1.60 -7.45
CA TYR A 92 -5.71 -1.38 -6.06
C TYR A 92 -4.66 -1.95 -5.11
N TYR A 93 -4.61 -1.35 -3.93
CA TYR A 93 -3.69 -1.70 -2.87
C TYR A 93 -4.44 -2.30 -1.70
N GLU A 94 -3.95 -3.43 -1.21
CA GLU A 94 -4.50 -4.17 -0.06
C GLU A 94 -5.95 -4.64 -0.26
N SER A 95 -6.30 -5.75 0.37
CA SER A 95 -7.65 -6.33 0.29
C SER A 95 -8.76 -5.34 0.67
N ILE A 96 -8.50 -4.42 1.60
CA ILE A 96 -9.49 -3.40 2.00
C ILE A 96 -9.93 -2.51 0.84
N SER A 97 -9.15 -2.37 -0.22
CA SER A 97 -9.46 -1.56 -1.41
C SER A 97 -10.14 -2.36 -2.53
N ALA A 98 -10.35 -3.66 -2.36
CA ALA A 98 -10.79 -4.55 -3.44
C ALA A 98 -12.24 -4.36 -3.88
N PHE A 99 -13.16 -4.01 -2.96
CA PHE A 99 -14.61 -4.02 -3.24
C PHE A 99 -15.04 -3.15 -4.43
N PRO A 100 -14.65 -1.87 -4.55
CA PRO A 100 -15.02 -1.07 -5.72
C PRO A 100 -14.39 -1.59 -7.02
N ALA A 101 -13.18 -2.17 -6.96
CA ALA A 101 -12.56 -2.82 -8.10
C ALA A 101 -13.31 -4.09 -8.52
N TYR A 102 -13.77 -4.89 -7.55
CA TYR A 102 -14.62 -6.05 -7.78
C TYR A 102 -15.91 -5.67 -8.51
N LEU A 103 -16.66 -4.68 -7.97
CA LEU A 103 -17.90 -4.25 -8.60
C LEU A 103 -17.67 -3.75 -10.03
N TYR A 104 -16.64 -2.92 -10.24
CA TYR A 104 -16.30 -2.42 -11.55
C TYR A 104 -15.91 -3.53 -12.53
N LYS A 105 -14.99 -4.40 -12.14
CA LYS A 105 -14.50 -5.51 -12.99
C LYS A 105 -15.59 -6.51 -13.33
N ARG A 106 -16.46 -6.83 -12.36
CA ARG A 106 -17.53 -7.83 -12.53
C ARG A 106 -18.67 -7.35 -13.40
N PHE A 107 -19.10 -6.10 -13.24
CA PHE A 107 -20.36 -5.62 -13.81
C PHE A 107 -20.20 -4.58 -14.92
N VAL A 108 -19.10 -3.83 -14.97
CA VAL A 108 -18.92 -2.70 -15.88
C VAL A 108 -17.74 -2.86 -16.82
N GLY A 109 -16.55 -2.91 -16.27
CA GLY A 109 -15.28 -2.86 -16.99
C GLY A 109 -14.64 -4.24 -17.19
N ARG A 110 -15.35 -5.22 -17.74
CA ARG A 110 -14.89 -6.62 -17.86
C ARG A 110 -13.52 -6.76 -18.57
N LYS A 111 -13.23 -5.87 -19.54
CA LYS A 111 -11.97 -5.89 -20.31
C LYS A 111 -10.84 -5.08 -19.67
N VAL A 112 -11.09 -4.33 -18.59
CA VAL A 112 -10.06 -3.53 -17.93
C VAL A 112 -8.96 -4.43 -17.38
N LYS A 113 -7.70 -3.99 -17.49
CA LYS A 113 -6.57 -4.67 -16.83
C LYS A 113 -6.67 -4.45 -15.34
N LEU A 114 -6.66 -5.55 -14.56
CA LEU A 114 -6.72 -5.49 -13.11
C LEU A 114 -5.37 -5.82 -12.52
N CYS A 115 -4.82 -4.90 -11.75
CA CYS A 115 -3.55 -5.01 -11.06
C CYS A 115 -3.78 -4.94 -9.56
N ILE A 116 -3.14 -5.79 -8.79
CA ILE A 116 -3.28 -5.89 -7.34
C ILE A 116 -1.89 -5.76 -6.72
N HIS A 117 -1.74 -4.92 -5.71
CA HIS A 117 -0.47 -4.81 -4.98
C HIS A 117 -0.68 -4.84 -3.47
N TYR A 118 0.15 -5.63 -2.81
CA TYR A 118 0.22 -5.71 -1.36
C TYR A 118 1.54 -5.14 -0.87
N HIS A 119 1.47 -4.14 0.01
CA HIS A 119 2.65 -3.61 0.68
C HIS A 119 3.20 -4.61 1.70
N GLU A 120 2.27 -5.36 2.31
CA GLU A 120 2.59 -6.37 3.30
C GLU A 120 1.86 -7.67 2.99
N TYR A 121 2.53 -8.78 3.19
CA TYR A 121 1.90 -10.08 3.15
C TYR A 121 1.09 -10.28 4.44
N MET A 122 -0.14 -10.74 4.28
CA MET A 122 -1.02 -11.14 5.39
C MET A 122 -1.38 -12.62 5.26
N THR A 123 -1.15 -13.33 6.34
CA THR A 123 -1.53 -14.75 6.43
C THR A 123 -3.05 -14.91 6.53
N PRO A 124 -3.62 -16.06 6.16
CA PRO A 124 -5.05 -16.36 6.36
C PRO A 124 -5.50 -16.20 7.81
N ALA A 125 -4.63 -16.49 8.78
CA ALA A 125 -4.91 -16.32 10.21
C ALA A 125 -5.05 -14.85 10.60
N GLU A 126 -4.28 -13.95 9.98
CA GLU A 126 -4.35 -12.51 10.26
C GLU A 126 -5.67 -11.90 9.79
N TYR A 127 -6.23 -12.35 8.68
CA TYR A 127 -7.58 -11.94 8.26
C TYR A 127 -8.68 -12.33 9.26
N CYS A 128 -8.42 -13.28 10.16
CA CYS A 128 -9.36 -13.68 11.21
C CYS A 128 -9.25 -12.86 12.51
N ARG A 129 -8.26 -11.97 12.64
CA ARG A 129 -8.09 -11.12 13.82
C ARG A 129 -9.24 -10.13 13.99
N THR A 130 -9.46 -9.72 15.24
CA THR A 130 -10.43 -8.67 15.58
C THR A 130 -10.13 -7.39 14.80
N GLY A 131 -11.18 -6.78 14.24
CA GLY A 131 -11.03 -5.56 13.41
C GLY A 131 -10.80 -5.81 11.91
N MET A 132 -10.49 -7.03 11.48
CA MET A 132 -10.19 -7.39 10.08
C MET A 132 -11.40 -7.82 9.25
N ARG A 133 -12.63 -7.67 9.77
CA ARG A 133 -13.86 -8.18 9.11
C ARG A 133 -14.03 -7.70 7.67
N LEU A 134 -13.78 -6.41 7.40
CA LEU A 134 -13.88 -5.86 6.05
C LEU A 134 -12.78 -6.38 5.14
N SER A 135 -11.54 -6.46 5.62
CA SER A 135 -10.42 -7.02 4.86
C SER A 135 -10.66 -8.50 4.56
N LYS A 136 -11.17 -9.28 5.53
CA LYS A 136 -11.54 -10.69 5.34
C LYS A 136 -12.63 -10.86 4.28
N LEU A 137 -13.69 -10.03 4.32
CA LEU A 137 -14.76 -10.07 3.31
C LEU A 137 -14.21 -9.76 1.92
N ASN A 138 -13.38 -8.74 1.81
CA ASN A 138 -12.75 -8.38 0.54
C ASN A 138 -11.79 -9.45 0.03
N HIS A 139 -11.01 -10.04 0.93
CA HIS A 139 -10.12 -11.15 0.60
C HIS A 139 -10.92 -12.36 0.05
N SER A 140 -12.10 -12.65 0.57
CA SER A 140 -12.97 -13.67 -0.02
C SER A 140 -13.45 -13.33 -1.43
N LEU A 141 -13.62 -12.05 -1.78
CA LEU A 141 -13.89 -11.62 -3.15
C LEU A 141 -12.65 -11.73 -4.06
N GLU A 142 -11.47 -11.52 -3.49
CA GLU A 142 -10.20 -11.72 -4.19
C GLU A 142 -10.01 -13.19 -4.56
N THR A 143 -10.10 -14.09 -3.58
CA THR A 143 -9.91 -15.54 -3.78
C THR A 143 -10.98 -16.13 -4.70
N SER A 144 -12.25 -15.73 -4.55
CA SER A 144 -13.35 -16.27 -5.35
C SER A 144 -13.44 -15.71 -6.77
N TYR A 145 -12.90 -14.54 -7.06
CA TYR A 145 -13.06 -13.91 -8.35
C TYR A 145 -11.87 -13.07 -8.84
N LEU A 146 -11.36 -12.12 -8.04
CA LEU A 146 -10.43 -11.12 -8.56
C LEU A 146 -9.08 -11.74 -8.96
N TYR A 147 -8.59 -12.73 -8.22
CA TYR A 147 -7.34 -13.42 -8.56
C TYR A 147 -7.43 -14.15 -9.89
N HIS A 148 -8.58 -14.72 -10.24
CA HIS A 148 -8.79 -15.39 -11.52
C HIS A 148 -8.81 -14.46 -12.74
N VAL A 149 -9.13 -13.18 -12.53
CA VAL A 149 -9.24 -12.17 -13.60
C VAL A 149 -8.17 -11.09 -13.53
N ALA A 150 -7.25 -11.20 -12.58
CA ALA A 150 -6.15 -10.25 -12.44
C ALA A 150 -5.15 -10.37 -13.60
N THR A 151 -4.69 -9.23 -14.08
CA THR A 151 -3.59 -9.17 -15.05
C THR A 151 -2.26 -9.47 -14.36
N TRP A 152 -2.09 -8.97 -13.13
CA TRP A 152 -1.02 -9.33 -12.23
C TRP A 152 -1.38 -9.02 -10.78
N VAL A 153 -0.77 -9.78 -9.87
CA VAL A 153 -0.77 -9.57 -8.42
C VAL A 153 0.68 -9.39 -7.98
N SER A 154 0.98 -8.51 -7.06
CA SER A 154 2.36 -8.28 -6.66
C SER A 154 2.57 -8.18 -5.16
N GLN A 155 3.72 -8.69 -4.74
CA GLN A 155 4.29 -8.58 -3.41
C GLN A 155 5.59 -7.76 -3.45
N THR A 156 6.04 -7.27 -2.31
CA THR A 156 7.19 -6.35 -2.23
C THR A 156 8.55 -7.04 -2.39
N ASN A 157 8.65 -8.33 -2.13
CA ASN A 157 9.88 -9.10 -2.27
C ASN A 157 9.60 -10.58 -2.58
N GLN A 158 10.65 -11.32 -2.90
CA GLN A 158 10.57 -12.73 -3.28
C GLN A 158 10.01 -13.60 -2.16
N TYR A 159 10.46 -13.43 -0.92
CA TYR A 159 10.01 -14.23 0.21
C TYR A 159 8.50 -14.06 0.48
N ARG A 160 8.00 -12.82 0.46
CA ARG A 160 6.56 -12.55 0.59
C ARG A 160 5.76 -13.12 -0.57
N LYS A 161 6.30 -13.08 -1.79
CA LYS A 161 5.68 -13.71 -2.95
C LYS A 161 5.53 -15.22 -2.76
N GLU A 162 6.55 -15.90 -2.28
CA GLU A 162 6.53 -17.35 -2.04
C GLU A 162 5.50 -17.74 -0.97
N LEU A 163 5.49 -17.03 0.18
CA LEU A 163 4.47 -17.22 1.21
C LEU A 163 3.06 -17.01 0.66
N PHE A 164 2.86 -15.91 -0.06
CA PHE A 164 1.56 -15.57 -0.63
C PHE A 164 1.08 -16.63 -1.63
N MET A 165 1.94 -17.15 -2.49
CA MET A 165 1.59 -18.18 -3.44
C MET A 165 1.32 -19.54 -2.79
N ASN A 166 1.96 -19.83 -1.66
CA ASN A 166 1.65 -21.03 -0.88
C ASN A 166 0.25 -20.98 -0.28
N ASP A 167 -0.18 -19.79 0.18
CA ASP A 167 -1.52 -19.61 0.75
C ASP A 167 -2.61 -19.42 -0.31
N GLU A 168 -2.25 -18.99 -1.53
CA GLU A 168 -3.16 -18.71 -2.63
C GLU A 168 -2.86 -19.60 -3.87
N PRO A 169 -3.05 -20.92 -3.76
CA PRO A 169 -2.65 -21.87 -4.81
C PRO A 169 -3.42 -21.72 -6.14
N GLN A 170 -4.54 -20.96 -6.15
CA GLN A 170 -5.27 -20.62 -7.36
C GLN A 170 -4.57 -19.58 -8.23
N LEU A 171 -3.55 -18.88 -7.71
CA LEU A 171 -2.75 -17.95 -8.50
C LEU A 171 -1.70 -18.68 -9.30
N SER A 172 -1.65 -18.41 -10.60
CA SER A 172 -0.55 -18.90 -11.43
C SER A 172 0.73 -18.10 -11.18
N GLU A 173 1.88 -18.77 -11.26
CA GLU A 173 3.20 -18.13 -11.05
C GLU A 173 3.42 -16.94 -12.01
N GLY A 174 2.94 -17.05 -13.25
CA GLY A 174 3.05 -16.00 -14.25
C GLY A 174 2.26 -14.72 -13.94
N VAL A 175 1.26 -14.79 -13.06
CA VAL A 175 0.44 -13.65 -12.62
C VAL A 175 1.06 -12.97 -11.40
N CYS A 176 1.75 -13.72 -10.53
CA CYS A 176 2.35 -13.16 -9.33
C CYS A 176 3.72 -12.53 -9.61
N ARG A 177 3.87 -11.26 -9.26
CA ARG A 177 5.02 -10.41 -9.56
C ARG A 177 5.68 -9.87 -8.30
N ILE A 178 6.90 -9.35 -8.44
CA ILE A 178 7.56 -8.57 -7.41
C ILE A 178 7.52 -7.10 -7.82
N LEU A 179 6.99 -6.24 -6.95
CA LEU A 179 7.03 -4.79 -7.07
C LEU A 179 7.62 -4.22 -5.78
N PRO A 180 8.94 -3.97 -5.74
CA PRO A 180 9.60 -3.54 -4.52
C PRO A 180 9.22 -2.11 -4.11
N ASN A 181 9.16 -1.87 -2.80
CA ASN A 181 8.96 -0.56 -2.21
C ASN A 181 10.27 0.25 -2.17
N TYR A 182 10.95 0.39 -3.30
CA TYR A 182 12.20 1.14 -3.34
C TYR A 182 11.96 2.65 -3.39
N PRO A 183 12.84 3.44 -2.76
CA PRO A 183 12.84 4.88 -2.94
C PRO A 183 13.22 5.24 -4.39
N PRO A 184 12.82 6.43 -4.87
CA PRO A 184 13.22 6.89 -6.20
C PRO A 184 14.74 6.92 -6.35
N ALA A 185 15.25 6.57 -7.53
CA ALA A 185 16.69 6.62 -7.82
C ALA A 185 17.30 8.02 -7.60
N SER A 186 16.48 9.08 -7.74
CA SER A 186 16.87 10.47 -7.45
C SER A 186 17.25 10.72 -5.99
N TRP A 187 16.81 9.86 -5.06
CA TRP A 187 17.18 9.95 -3.65
C TRP A 187 18.52 9.31 -3.36
N PHE A 188 19.08 8.57 -4.32
CA PHE A 188 20.39 7.95 -4.13
C PHE A 188 21.46 9.02 -3.88
N ARG A 189 22.22 8.84 -2.80
CA ARG A 189 23.40 9.65 -2.49
C ARG A 189 24.58 8.70 -2.34
N LYS A 190 25.66 8.95 -3.07
CA LYS A 190 26.90 8.21 -2.89
C LYS A 190 27.50 8.58 -1.54
N ARG A 191 27.57 7.60 -0.62
CA ARG A 191 28.20 7.81 0.69
C ARG A 191 29.69 8.05 0.47
N LYS A 192 30.23 9.14 1.04
CA LYS A 192 31.67 9.31 1.21
C LYS A 192 32.04 8.69 2.56
N LEU A 193 32.77 7.61 2.53
CA LEU A 193 33.30 6.99 3.76
C LEU A 193 34.53 7.82 4.19
N HIS A 194 34.48 8.41 5.36
CA HIS A 194 35.62 9.03 6.02
C HIS A 194 36.14 8.06 7.08
N ALA A 195 37.42 7.73 7.00
CA ALA A 195 38.03 6.65 7.79
C ALA A 195 37.99 6.84 9.32
N ASN A 196 37.63 8.03 9.82
CA ASN A 196 37.61 8.38 11.25
C ASN A 196 36.25 8.88 11.75
N GLU A 197 35.17 8.65 11.02
CA GLU A 197 33.82 9.07 11.46
C GLU A 197 33.16 7.99 12.30
N ILE A 198 32.48 8.43 13.37
CA ILE A 198 31.55 7.59 14.14
C ILE A 198 30.48 7.05 13.19
N GLU A 199 30.28 5.74 13.20
CA GLU A 199 29.19 5.12 12.44
C GLU A 199 27.84 5.62 12.93
N LYS A 200 27.02 6.10 12.01
CA LYS A 200 25.66 6.61 12.32
C LYS A 200 24.62 5.64 11.81
N CYS A 201 23.85 5.11 12.74
CA CYS A 201 22.67 4.29 12.45
C CYS A 201 21.41 5.09 12.73
N VAL A 202 20.40 4.91 11.88
CA VAL A 202 19.09 5.59 12.05
C VAL A 202 18.00 4.53 12.02
N TYR A 203 17.09 4.59 12.99
CA TYR A 203 15.84 3.86 12.98
C TYR A 203 14.68 4.81 12.74
N VAL A 204 13.82 4.49 11.79
CA VAL A 204 12.59 5.24 11.52
C VAL A 204 11.42 4.27 11.53
N GLY A 205 10.51 4.39 12.48
CA GLY A 205 9.36 3.49 12.58
C GLY A 205 8.68 3.50 13.94
N SER A 206 7.65 2.67 14.09
CA SER A 206 6.99 2.45 15.37
C SER A 206 7.90 1.64 16.30
N LEU A 207 7.91 2.00 17.58
CA LEU A 207 8.63 1.25 18.60
C LEU A 207 7.72 0.18 19.20
N SER A 208 8.20 -1.06 19.22
CA SER A 208 7.55 -2.18 19.89
C SER A 208 8.61 -3.04 20.57
N LEU A 209 8.34 -3.49 21.78
CA LEU A 209 9.24 -4.39 22.50
C LEU A 209 9.08 -5.86 22.05
N THR A 210 8.01 -6.16 21.31
CA THR A 210 7.68 -7.51 20.84
C THR A 210 7.92 -7.72 19.36
N ASP A 211 7.76 -6.65 18.56
CA ASP A 211 7.74 -6.76 17.10
C ASP A 211 8.96 -6.11 16.44
N THR A 212 9.83 -5.46 17.23
CA THR A 212 11.06 -4.83 16.73
C THR A 212 12.26 -5.16 17.60
N TYR A 213 13.44 -5.27 17.01
CA TYR A 213 14.72 -5.54 17.71
C TYR A 213 15.41 -4.24 18.16
N VAL A 214 14.65 -3.16 18.38
CA VAL A 214 15.25 -1.85 18.73
C VAL A 214 15.94 -1.91 20.10
N LEU A 215 15.36 -2.63 21.07
CA LEU A 215 15.92 -2.77 22.41
C LEU A 215 17.24 -3.53 22.37
N GLU A 216 17.29 -4.67 21.70
CA GLU A 216 18.49 -5.49 21.52
C GLU A 216 19.58 -4.72 20.78
N PHE A 217 19.16 -3.92 19.78
CA PHE A 217 20.11 -3.06 19.07
C PHE A 217 20.65 -1.94 19.96
N CYS A 218 19.84 -1.31 20.80
CA CYS A 218 20.31 -0.35 21.80
C CYS A 218 21.32 -0.98 22.80
N GLN A 219 21.05 -2.21 23.24
CA GLN A 219 21.98 -2.96 24.12
C GLN A 219 23.29 -3.27 23.41
N TRP A 220 23.25 -3.57 22.12
CA TRP A 220 24.46 -3.75 21.32
C TRP A 220 25.23 -2.45 21.15
N ILE A 221 24.56 -1.32 20.84
CA ILE A 221 25.15 0.01 20.72
C ILE A 221 25.88 0.41 22.02
N ALA A 222 25.26 0.17 23.17
CA ALA A 222 25.88 0.47 24.47
C ALA A 222 27.25 -0.20 24.67
N LYS A 223 27.48 -1.34 24.04
CA LYS A 223 28.77 -2.09 24.08
C LYS A 223 29.82 -1.54 23.09
N GLN A 224 29.45 -0.63 22.17
CA GLN A 224 30.36 -0.12 21.14
C GLN A 224 31.27 1.03 21.60
N GLN A 225 31.19 1.43 22.88
CA GLN A 225 32.06 2.45 23.47
C GLN A 225 32.13 3.77 22.67
N GLY A 226 31.00 4.23 22.17
CA GLY A 226 30.89 5.48 21.41
C GLY A 226 31.32 5.39 19.94
N LYS A 227 31.66 4.22 19.42
CA LYS A 227 32.01 4.04 18.00
C LYS A 227 30.81 4.11 17.06
N VAL A 228 29.60 3.96 17.60
CA VAL A 228 28.35 3.99 16.85
C VAL A 228 27.38 4.96 17.51
N GLN A 229 26.81 5.88 16.72
CA GLN A 229 25.71 6.73 17.11
C GLN A 229 24.40 6.14 16.57
N PHE A 230 23.35 6.15 17.38
CA PHE A 230 22.04 5.64 16.96
C PHE A 230 20.95 6.67 17.21
N ASP A 231 20.34 7.14 16.13
CA ASP A 231 19.23 8.09 16.16
C ASP A 231 17.91 7.36 15.92
N ILE A 232 16.92 7.58 16.79
CA ILE A 232 15.60 6.93 16.72
C ILE A 232 14.56 7.99 16.42
N TYR A 233 13.85 7.83 15.30
CA TYR A 233 12.69 8.64 14.91
C TYR A 233 11.44 7.76 14.98
N SER A 234 10.61 7.97 16.00
CA SER A 234 9.35 7.25 16.19
C SER A 234 8.16 8.20 16.10
N PHE A 235 6.99 7.69 15.66
CA PHE A 235 5.74 8.43 15.50
C PHE A 235 4.54 7.65 16.05
#